data_78f88ebfb93bebbefa8233593ce7179b
#
_entry.id   78f88ebfb93bebbefa8233593ce7179b
#
_cell.length_a   1.000
_cell.length_b   1.000
_cell.length_c   1.000
_cell.angle_alpha   90.00
_cell.angle_beta   90.00
_cell.angle_gamma   90.00
#
_symmetry.space_group_name_H-M   'P 1'
#
loop_
_entity.id
_entity.type
_entity.pdbx_description
1 polymer ?
#
loop_
_entity_poly.entity_id
_entity_poly.type
_entity_poly.pdbx_seq_one_letter_code
_entity_poly.pdbx_strand_id
1 'polypeptide(L)'
;MGSLREEKVKKFEEFVDRRLKPDLVHAIAERDKVFEQQKVFSDLKRNIENLERNGVTSLRTLVNLGSEVYMHADVPDTRHIFLDIGLGFHVELTWTEALEFISVKEARLSRQVEEYTHLIASIKAQIKLVCEGIRELLEIPA
;
A
#
# COMPACT_ATOMS: atom_id res chain seq x y z
N MET A 1 39.77 -11.00 24.83
CA MET A 1 38.55 -10.32 25.33
C MET A 1 37.96 -9.33 24.33
N GLY A 2 38.78 -8.41 23.80
CA GLY A 2 38.34 -7.45 22.78
C GLY A 2 37.79 -8.11 21.52
N SER A 3 38.40 -9.19 21.05
CA SER A 3 37.99 -9.90 19.82
C SER A 3 36.58 -10.52 19.93
N LEU A 4 36.20 -11.04 21.11
CA LEU A 4 34.89 -11.61 21.33
C LEU A 4 33.78 -10.54 21.30
N ARG A 5 34.07 -9.39 21.91
CA ARG A 5 33.17 -8.23 21.88
C ARG A 5 33.02 -7.69 20.46
N GLU A 6 34.13 -7.57 19.73
CA GLU A 6 34.15 -7.13 18.35
C GLU A 6 33.33 -8.07 17.44
N GLU A 7 33.45 -9.38 17.66
CA GLU A 7 32.65 -10.37 16.93
C GLU A 7 31.16 -10.23 17.19
N LYS A 8 30.76 -10.01 18.44
CA LYS A 8 29.35 -9.77 18.79
C LYS A 8 28.80 -8.50 18.16
N VAL A 9 29.56 -7.42 18.23
CA VAL A 9 29.19 -6.14 17.61
C VAL A 9 29.03 -6.33 16.11
N LYS A 10 29.97 -7.01 15.47
CA LYS A 10 29.91 -7.27 14.03
C LYS A 10 28.67 -8.09 13.65
N LYS A 11 28.34 -9.13 14.42
CA LYS A 11 27.14 -9.94 14.18
C LYS A 11 25.86 -9.13 14.31
N PHE A 12 25.77 -8.27 15.31
CA PHE A 12 24.61 -7.40 15.49
C PHE A 12 24.50 -6.37 14.36
N GLU A 13 25.62 -5.77 13.94
CA GLU A 13 25.65 -4.85 12.82
C GLU A 13 25.22 -5.54 11.52
N GLU A 14 25.67 -6.73 11.26
CA GLU A 14 25.27 -7.53 10.09
C GLU A 14 23.79 -7.88 10.13
N PHE A 15 23.27 -8.22 11.30
CA PHE A 15 21.84 -8.49 11.47
C PHE A 15 20.96 -7.26 11.14
N VAL A 16 21.38 -6.08 11.62
CA VAL A 16 20.67 -4.83 11.30
C VAL A 16 20.77 -4.52 9.81
N ASP A 17 21.97 -4.58 9.23
CA ASP A 17 22.22 -4.14 7.86
C ASP A 17 21.68 -5.12 6.81
N ARG A 18 21.75 -6.42 7.07
CA ARG A 18 21.40 -7.45 6.10
C ARG A 18 20.00 -7.99 6.25
N ARG A 19 19.38 -7.81 7.40
CA ARG A 19 18.05 -8.35 7.66
C ARG A 19 17.04 -7.29 8.07
N LEU A 20 17.30 -6.55 9.14
CA LEU A 20 16.30 -5.62 9.68
C LEU A 20 16.05 -4.43 8.76
N LYS A 21 17.09 -3.80 8.24
CA LYS A 21 16.95 -2.66 7.32
C LYS A 21 16.29 -3.05 6.00
N PRO A 22 16.71 -4.14 5.34
CA PRO A 22 15.99 -4.59 4.13
C PRO A 22 14.53 -4.96 4.39
N ASP A 23 14.24 -5.62 5.50
CA ASP A 23 12.86 -5.96 5.87
C ASP A 23 12.02 -4.69 6.09
N LEU A 24 12.61 -3.66 6.71
CA LEU A 24 11.95 -2.37 6.91
C LEU A 24 11.63 -1.71 5.56
N VAL A 25 12.59 -1.65 4.66
CA VAL A 25 12.41 -1.07 3.32
C VAL A 25 11.31 -1.82 2.56
N HIS A 26 11.31 -3.15 2.62
CA HIS A 26 10.30 -3.97 1.98
C HIS A 26 8.90 -3.72 2.56
N ALA A 27 8.78 -3.68 3.87
CA ALA A 27 7.49 -3.43 4.53
C ALA A 27 6.94 -2.05 4.20
N ILE A 28 7.78 -1.01 4.15
CA ILE A 28 7.38 0.33 3.76
C ILE A 28 6.91 0.34 2.30
N ALA A 29 7.65 -0.32 1.40
CA ALA A 29 7.29 -0.39 -0.02
C ALA A 29 5.94 -1.09 -0.21
N GLU A 30 5.69 -2.17 0.51
CA GLU A 30 4.41 -2.88 0.45
C GLU A 30 3.25 -2.03 1.00
N ARG A 31 3.48 -1.30 2.10
CA ARG A 31 2.48 -0.36 2.62
C ARG A 31 2.16 0.75 1.62
N ASP A 32 3.17 1.27 0.93
CA ASP A 32 2.99 2.31 -0.07
C ASP A 32 2.14 1.83 -1.25
N LYS A 33 2.30 0.57 -1.66
CA LYS A 33 1.43 -0.05 -2.68
C LYS A 33 -0.03 -0.09 -2.23
N VAL A 34 -0.28 -0.41 -0.97
CA VAL A 34 -1.63 -0.41 -0.42
C VAL A 34 -2.21 1.00 -0.39
N PHE A 35 -1.42 2.00 -0.03
CA PHE A 35 -1.85 3.41 -0.08
C PHE A 35 -2.26 3.83 -1.49
N GLU A 36 -1.51 3.41 -2.51
CA GLU A 36 -1.87 3.70 -3.90
C GLU A 36 -3.21 3.05 -4.29
N GLN A 37 -3.44 1.82 -3.88
CA GLN A 37 -4.71 1.14 -4.10
C GLN A 37 -5.85 1.86 -3.37
N GLN A 38 -5.65 2.29 -2.14
CA GLN A 38 -6.64 3.07 -1.40
C GLN A 38 -7.02 4.35 -2.14
N LYS A 39 -6.03 5.02 -2.71
CA LYS A 39 -6.26 6.24 -3.49
C LYS A 39 -7.12 5.95 -4.71
N VAL A 40 -6.83 4.88 -5.45
CA VAL A 40 -7.61 4.48 -6.62
C VAL A 40 -9.07 4.24 -6.25
N PHE A 41 -9.34 3.49 -5.19
CA PHE A 41 -10.71 3.22 -4.76
C PHE A 41 -11.41 4.46 -4.20
N SER A 42 -10.70 5.32 -3.49
CA SER A 42 -11.24 6.58 -2.99
C SER A 42 -11.64 7.52 -4.13
N ASP A 43 -10.81 7.61 -5.16
CA ASP A 43 -11.10 8.42 -6.35
C ASP A 43 -12.29 7.84 -7.12
N LEU A 44 -12.32 6.53 -7.29
CA LEU A 44 -13.43 5.84 -7.96
C LEU A 44 -14.75 6.06 -7.22
N LYS A 45 -14.74 5.92 -5.90
CA LYS A 45 -15.90 6.17 -5.06
C LYS A 45 -16.43 7.59 -5.25
N ARG A 46 -15.55 8.58 -5.19
CA ARG A 46 -15.91 9.99 -5.38
C ARG A 46 -16.51 10.23 -6.76
N ASN A 47 -15.93 9.63 -7.79
CA ASN A 47 -16.42 9.78 -9.15
C ASN A 47 -17.81 9.17 -9.32
N ILE A 48 -18.06 7.99 -8.75
CA ILE A 48 -19.38 7.35 -8.77
C ILE A 48 -20.41 8.19 -8.03
N GLU A 49 -20.06 8.69 -6.84
CA GLU A 49 -20.94 9.53 -6.04
C GLU A 49 -21.29 10.83 -6.78
N ASN A 50 -20.32 11.43 -7.48
CA ASN A 50 -20.55 12.63 -8.28
C ASN A 50 -21.48 12.37 -9.46
N LEU A 51 -21.29 11.25 -10.18
CA LEU A 51 -22.16 10.86 -11.28
C LEU A 51 -23.59 10.62 -10.80
N GLU A 52 -23.75 9.95 -9.67
CA GLU A 52 -25.04 9.67 -9.05
C GLU A 52 -25.73 10.95 -8.60
N ARG A 53 -25.00 11.83 -7.89
CA ARG A 53 -25.53 13.10 -7.37
C ARG A 53 -25.98 14.03 -8.48
N ASN A 54 -25.23 14.10 -9.56
CA ASN A 54 -25.51 14.99 -10.70
C ASN A 54 -26.49 14.39 -11.70
N GLY A 55 -26.93 13.15 -11.48
CA GLY A 55 -27.85 12.45 -12.39
C GLY A 55 -27.28 12.25 -13.78
N VAL A 56 -25.96 12.11 -13.91
CA VAL A 56 -25.29 11.91 -15.20
C VAL A 56 -25.59 10.51 -15.70
N THR A 57 -26.32 10.42 -16.80
CA THR A 57 -26.69 9.13 -17.43
C THR A 57 -25.88 8.80 -18.67
N SER A 58 -25.13 9.75 -19.19
CA SER A 58 -24.18 9.56 -20.29
C SER A 58 -22.94 10.39 -20.05
N LEU A 59 -21.82 9.93 -20.56
CA LEU A 59 -20.53 10.56 -20.31
C LEU A 59 -19.65 10.48 -21.55
N ARG A 60 -18.93 11.56 -21.84
CA ARG A 60 -17.85 11.57 -22.81
C ARG A 60 -16.53 11.70 -22.06
N THR A 61 -15.62 10.76 -22.27
CA THR A 61 -14.37 10.72 -21.55
C THR A 61 -13.17 10.46 -22.46
N LEU A 62 -11.96 10.74 -21.96
CA LEU A 62 -10.71 10.38 -22.61
C LEU A 62 -10.29 8.99 -22.13
N VAL A 63 -10.00 8.11 -23.08
CA VAL A 63 -9.49 6.76 -22.80
C VAL A 63 -8.00 6.74 -23.14
N ASN A 64 -7.18 6.30 -22.21
CA ASN A 64 -5.75 6.12 -22.42
C ASN A 64 -5.51 4.83 -23.21
N LEU A 65 -4.92 4.98 -24.40
CA LEU A 65 -4.59 3.86 -25.29
C LEU A 65 -3.13 3.39 -25.13
N GLY A 66 -2.41 3.90 -24.12
CA GLY A 66 -0.99 3.64 -23.90
C GLY A 66 -0.12 4.76 -24.45
N SER A 67 1.11 4.87 -23.94
CA SER A 67 2.10 5.88 -24.37
C SER A 67 1.57 7.32 -24.44
N GLU A 68 0.67 7.67 -23.50
CA GLU A 68 0.05 9.00 -23.41
C GLU A 68 -0.83 9.39 -24.61
N VAL A 69 -1.25 8.43 -25.42
CA VAL A 69 -2.22 8.64 -26.48
C VAL A 69 -3.62 8.45 -25.92
N TYR A 70 -4.46 9.47 -26.08
CA TYR A 70 -5.84 9.48 -25.58
C TYR A 70 -6.84 9.55 -26.72
N MET A 71 -7.99 8.94 -26.53
CA MET A 71 -9.11 8.97 -27.45
C MET A 71 -10.38 9.30 -26.68
N HIS A 72 -11.24 10.15 -27.28
CA HIS A 72 -12.57 10.40 -26.70
C HIS A 72 -13.44 9.17 -26.84
N ALA A 73 -14.10 8.80 -25.77
CA ALA A 73 -15.08 7.73 -25.75
C ALA A 73 -16.41 8.26 -25.23
N ASP A 74 -17.51 7.90 -25.90
CA ASP A 74 -18.85 8.23 -25.45
C ASP A 74 -19.37 7.05 -24.63
N VAL A 75 -19.81 7.34 -23.40
CA VAL A 75 -20.46 6.36 -22.53
C VAL A 75 -21.96 6.67 -22.52
N PRO A 76 -22.76 5.93 -23.29
CA PRO A 76 -24.19 6.27 -23.45
C PRO A 76 -25.04 6.00 -22.22
N ASP A 77 -24.61 5.12 -21.33
CA ASP A 77 -25.29 4.79 -20.09
C ASP A 77 -24.27 4.63 -18.97
N THR A 78 -24.33 5.52 -17.96
CA THR A 78 -23.43 5.52 -16.81
C THR A 78 -24.04 4.84 -15.58
N ARG A 79 -25.25 4.27 -15.66
CA ARG A 79 -25.93 3.63 -14.53
C ARG A 79 -25.29 2.31 -14.12
N HIS A 80 -24.51 1.73 -15.01
CA HIS A 80 -23.75 0.51 -14.76
C HIS A 80 -22.28 0.74 -15.05
N ILE A 81 -21.44 0.07 -14.29
CA ILE A 81 -19.99 0.09 -14.50
C ILE A 81 -19.45 -1.32 -14.50
N PHE A 82 -18.32 -1.52 -15.18
CA PHE A 82 -17.58 -2.77 -15.13
C PHE A 82 -16.38 -2.59 -14.21
N LEU A 83 -16.27 -3.46 -13.21
CA LEU A 83 -15.13 -3.49 -12.31
C LEU A 83 -14.31 -4.75 -12.51
N ASP A 84 -12.99 -4.59 -12.53
CA ASP A 84 -12.06 -5.71 -12.48
C ASP A 84 -11.98 -6.21 -11.03
N ILE A 85 -12.45 -7.44 -10.83
CA ILE A 85 -12.47 -8.07 -9.49
C ILE A 85 -11.29 -9.02 -9.28
N GLY A 86 -10.35 -9.10 -10.24
CA GLY A 86 -9.18 -9.95 -10.20
C GLY A 86 -9.24 -11.07 -11.23
N LEU A 87 -8.08 -11.67 -11.52
CA LEU A 87 -7.92 -12.77 -12.48
C LEU A 87 -8.47 -12.48 -13.88
N GLY A 88 -8.55 -11.19 -14.25
CA GLY A 88 -9.09 -10.79 -15.55
C GLY A 88 -10.60 -10.80 -15.67
N PHE A 89 -11.33 -11.04 -14.59
CA PHE A 89 -12.79 -10.98 -14.58
C PHE A 89 -13.28 -9.57 -14.35
N HIS A 90 -14.21 -9.13 -15.22
CA HIS A 90 -14.91 -7.87 -15.09
C HIS A 90 -16.38 -8.15 -14.82
N VAL A 91 -16.93 -7.45 -13.84
CA VAL A 91 -18.33 -7.62 -13.43
C VAL A 91 -19.08 -6.31 -13.67
N GLU A 92 -20.23 -6.39 -14.32
CA GLU A 92 -21.13 -5.27 -14.48
C GLU A 92 -21.91 -5.06 -13.19
N LEU A 93 -21.84 -3.85 -12.64
CA LEU A 93 -22.45 -3.48 -11.35
C LEU A 93 -23.27 -2.21 -11.51
N THR A 94 -24.35 -2.11 -10.76
CA THR A 94 -25.02 -0.83 -10.54
C THR A 94 -24.15 0.06 -9.66
N TRP A 95 -24.44 1.35 -9.59
CA TRP A 95 -23.70 2.27 -8.73
C TRP A 95 -23.75 1.85 -7.26
N THR A 96 -24.91 1.41 -6.78
CA THR A 96 -25.05 0.96 -5.38
C THR A 96 -24.19 -0.28 -5.12
N GLU A 97 -24.24 -1.27 -6.01
CA GLU A 97 -23.41 -2.47 -5.91
C GLU A 97 -21.90 -2.13 -5.96
N ALA A 98 -21.53 -1.20 -6.85
CA ALA A 98 -20.14 -0.75 -6.98
C ALA A 98 -19.65 -0.06 -5.69
N LEU A 99 -20.48 0.80 -5.09
CA LEU A 99 -20.13 1.47 -3.84
C LEU A 99 -20.00 0.48 -2.68
N GLU A 100 -20.83 -0.54 -2.62
CA GLU A 100 -20.73 -1.62 -1.64
C GLU A 100 -19.42 -2.41 -1.82
N PHE A 101 -19.08 -2.76 -3.05
CA PHE A 101 -17.83 -3.44 -3.37
C PHE A 101 -16.62 -2.61 -2.95
N ILE A 102 -16.62 -1.32 -3.26
CA ILE A 102 -15.55 -0.39 -2.88
C ILE A 102 -15.44 -0.30 -1.36
N SER A 103 -16.56 -0.23 -0.64
CA SER A 103 -16.58 -0.18 0.82
C SER A 103 -15.90 -1.39 1.44
N VAL A 104 -16.17 -2.59 0.94
CA VAL A 104 -15.53 -3.83 1.39
C VAL A 104 -14.04 -3.81 1.10
N LYS A 105 -13.64 -3.36 -0.09
CA LYS A 105 -12.23 -3.23 -0.47
C LYS A 105 -11.49 -2.22 0.40
N GLU A 106 -12.09 -1.06 0.66
CA GLU A 106 -11.51 -0.04 1.52
C GLU A 106 -11.26 -0.56 2.93
N ALA A 107 -12.22 -1.30 3.50
CA ALA A 107 -12.06 -1.90 4.82
C ALA A 107 -10.90 -2.89 4.85
N ARG A 108 -10.75 -3.71 3.81
CA ARG A 108 -9.65 -4.67 3.70
C ARG A 108 -8.30 -3.97 3.57
N LEU A 109 -8.23 -2.93 2.73
CA LEU A 109 -7.00 -2.16 2.53
C LEU A 109 -6.60 -1.42 3.82
N SER A 110 -7.55 -0.87 4.56
CA SER A 110 -7.28 -0.23 5.86
C SER A 110 -6.67 -1.20 6.85
N ARG A 111 -7.15 -2.44 6.91
CA ARG A 111 -6.56 -3.48 7.76
C ARG A 111 -5.14 -3.82 7.33
N GLN A 112 -4.89 -3.92 6.03
CA GLN A 112 -3.54 -4.16 5.52
C GLN A 112 -2.58 -3.03 5.88
N VAL A 113 -3.02 -1.78 5.80
CA VAL A 113 -2.22 -0.62 6.22
C VAL A 113 -1.88 -0.72 7.71
N GLU A 114 -2.85 -1.07 8.56
CA GLU A 114 -2.59 -1.26 9.99
C GLU A 114 -1.58 -2.37 10.24
N GLU A 115 -1.72 -3.51 9.57
CA GLU A 115 -0.79 -4.64 9.69
C GLU A 115 0.64 -4.24 9.31
N TYR A 116 0.81 -3.55 8.19
CA TYR A 116 2.13 -3.06 7.78
C TYR A 116 2.66 -1.98 8.70
N THR A 117 1.82 -1.11 9.21
CA THR A 117 2.22 -0.07 10.17
C THR A 117 2.74 -0.70 11.47
N HIS A 118 2.07 -1.73 11.97
CA HIS A 118 2.53 -2.49 13.13
C HIS A 118 3.84 -3.21 12.87
N LEU A 119 3.96 -3.85 11.70
CA LEU A 119 5.19 -4.52 11.29
C LEU A 119 6.37 -3.54 11.21
N ILE A 120 6.17 -2.39 10.58
CA ILE A 120 7.18 -1.34 10.46
C ILE A 120 7.60 -0.85 11.84
N ALA A 121 6.65 -0.59 12.73
CA ALA A 121 6.94 -0.17 14.10
C ALA A 121 7.74 -1.23 14.87
N SER A 122 7.39 -2.50 14.70
CA SER A 122 8.11 -3.63 15.30
C SER A 122 9.55 -3.71 14.81
N ILE A 123 9.77 -3.60 13.50
CA ILE A 123 11.12 -3.64 12.92
C ILE A 123 11.95 -2.46 13.40
N LYS A 124 11.38 -1.25 13.43
CA LYS A 124 12.06 -0.06 13.94
C LYS A 124 12.45 -0.22 15.41
N ALA A 125 11.56 -0.80 16.22
CA ALA A 125 11.86 -1.07 17.62
C ALA A 125 12.99 -2.09 17.78
N GLN A 126 13.01 -3.13 16.94
CA GLN A 126 14.10 -4.11 16.93
C GLN A 126 15.43 -3.49 16.53
N ILE A 127 15.45 -2.63 15.53
CA ILE A 127 16.65 -1.90 15.10
C ILE A 127 17.17 -1.06 16.25
N LYS A 128 16.29 -0.31 16.90
CA LYS A 128 16.65 0.53 18.04
C LYS A 128 17.24 -0.29 19.17
N LEU A 129 16.60 -1.40 19.52
CA LEU A 129 17.05 -2.29 20.58
C LEU A 129 18.42 -2.89 20.27
N VAL A 130 18.65 -3.37 19.06
CA VAL A 130 19.96 -3.92 18.65
C VAL A 130 21.03 -2.84 18.65
N CYS A 131 20.73 -1.64 18.15
CA CYS A 131 21.69 -0.53 18.13
C CYS A 131 22.03 -0.09 19.55
N GLU A 132 21.09 -0.07 20.47
CA GLU A 132 21.36 0.22 21.89
C GLU A 132 22.25 -0.86 22.50
N GLY A 133 22.01 -2.13 22.19
CA GLY A 133 22.85 -3.24 22.60
C GLY A 133 24.29 -3.13 22.08
N ILE A 134 24.47 -2.73 20.83
CA ILE A 134 25.79 -2.47 20.24
C ILE A 134 26.49 -1.35 21.01
N ARG A 135 25.79 -0.26 21.26
CA ARG A 135 26.34 0.86 22.00
C ARG A 135 26.79 0.45 23.40
N GLU A 136 25.96 -0.31 24.12
CA GLU A 136 26.31 -0.81 25.44
C GLU A 136 27.56 -1.70 25.41
N LEU A 137 27.69 -2.56 24.41
CA LEU A 137 28.89 -3.39 24.25
C LEU A 137 30.16 -2.56 24.00
N LEU A 138 30.03 -1.47 23.23
CA LEU A 138 31.15 -0.58 22.94
C LEU A 138 31.53 0.30 24.12
N GLU A 139 30.61 0.61 25.03
CA GLU A 139 30.83 1.44 26.19
C GLU A 139 31.36 0.68 27.41
N ILE A 140 31.30 -0.66 27.41
CA ILE A 140 31.82 -1.48 28.50
C ILE A 140 33.34 -1.35 28.56
N PRO A 141 33.94 -0.92 29.72
CA PRO A 141 35.40 -0.88 29.83
C PRO A 141 36.05 -2.24 29.67
N ALA A 142 37.18 -2.26 29.09
CA ALA A 142 37.96 -3.48 28.87
C ALA A 142 38.50 -4.07 30.18
#